data_d5061c3ab791e72415a9d1ca8060d6d7
#
_entry.id   d5061c3ab791e72415a9d1ca8060d6d7
#
_cell.length_a   1.000
_cell.length_b   1.000
_cell.length_c   1.000
_cell.angle_alpha   90.00
_cell.angle_beta   90.00
_cell.angle_gamma   90.00
#
_symmetry.space_group_name_H-M   'P 1'
#
loop_
_entity.id
_entity.type
_entity.pdbx_description
1 polymer ?
#
loop_
_entity_poly.entity_id
_entity_poly.type
_entity_poly.pdbx_seq_one_letter_code
_entity_poly.pdbx_strand_id
1 'polypeptide(L)'
;MSGKLWACLAVLLLCASAAFSQNDTWLPNDVNRPIPTAITPGAAPGAAPSDAIILFDGKDLSAWQAADGNDPKWKVVDGAFEIAPGTGNIHTKQAFGDCQLHIEWKEPSPAKGMDQSRGNSGVMLMSSFEIQVLDMDGNKTYADGGAGGIYGQYPPLVTASRKSGEWQAYDIIFRRPRFDESGHLITPARVTALLNGVLVQDNTAPTGPTAFHDRPPYLPGPDKYPISLQDHGAPVQYRNVWIRNLPDPVPTLHYSSDVPIDIPSGDLAKYAGTYNVDENSSITVEVSGKGLMTRRQSTNGRGGRGGRGQAPNAPAADAAPMPTPLLVPINEDSFVAEWSGNASRVTFTRDSKHQINGLVMQNGDMFFYAKRSDQAAPTAANGQSQ
;
A
#
# COMPACT_ATOMS: atom_id res chain seq x y z
N MET A 1 -59.75 -17.31 4.03
CA MET A 1 -58.87 -17.07 2.86
C MET A 1 -57.54 -16.53 3.38
N SER A 2 -56.54 -17.38 3.39
CA SER A 2 -55.27 -17.18 4.03
C SER A 2 -54.28 -16.51 3.07
N GLY A 3 -53.84 -15.29 3.40
CA GLY A 3 -52.74 -14.61 2.69
C GLY A 3 -51.41 -14.90 3.37
N LYS A 4 -50.51 -15.63 2.71
CA LYS A 4 -49.16 -15.90 3.18
C LYS A 4 -48.27 -14.68 2.93
N LEU A 5 -47.78 -14.05 4.00
CA LEU A 5 -46.64 -13.09 3.95
C LEU A 5 -45.35 -13.87 3.70
N TRP A 6 -44.69 -13.57 2.64
CA TRP A 6 -43.29 -13.95 2.41
C TRP A 6 -42.38 -12.87 2.99
N ALA A 7 -41.71 -13.17 4.07
CA ALA A 7 -40.62 -12.34 4.59
C ALA A 7 -39.33 -12.66 3.84
N CYS A 8 -38.86 -11.74 2.99
CA CYS A 8 -37.51 -11.79 2.43
C CYS A 8 -36.52 -11.40 3.49
N LEU A 9 -35.76 -12.38 3.99
CA LEU A 9 -34.62 -12.17 4.88
C LEU A 9 -33.44 -11.73 4.01
N ALA A 10 -33.16 -10.43 3.97
CA ALA A 10 -31.91 -9.91 3.39
C ALA A 10 -30.78 -10.17 4.38
N VAL A 11 -29.93 -11.14 4.06
CA VAL A 11 -28.66 -11.36 4.77
C VAL A 11 -27.69 -10.28 4.34
N LEU A 12 -27.56 -9.24 5.17
CA LEU A 12 -26.47 -8.26 5.07
C LEU A 12 -25.17 -8.98 5.50
N LEU A 13 -24.35 -9.39 4.54
CA LEU A 13 -22.95 -9.69 4.78
C LEU A 13 -22.24 -8.38 5.16
N LEU A 14 -22.14 -8.11 6.45
CA LEU A 14 -21.14 -7.17 6.98
C LEU A 14 -19.76 -7.78 6.76
N CYS A 15 -19.11 -7.39 5.67
CA CYS A 15 -17.65 -7.46 5.60
C CYS A 15 -17.11 -6.46 6.64
N ALA A 16 -16.89 -6.92 7.86
CA ALA A 16 -16.08 -6.20 8.83
C ALA A 16 -14.67 -6.13 8.25
N SER A 17 -14.36 -5.04 7.57
CA SER A 17 -12.98 -4.64 7.32
C SER A 17 -12.37 -4.46 8.70
N ALA A 18 -11.52 -5.38 9.13
CA ALA A 18 -10.69 -5.17 10.29
C ALA A 18 -9.87 -3.91 10.02
N ALA A 19 -10.30 -2.80 10.61
CA ALA A 19 -9.49 -1.61 10.69
C ALA A 19 -8.30 -1.97 11.59
N PHE A 20 -7.19 -2.36 10.98
CA PHE A 20 -5.94 -2.49 11.69
C PHE A 20 -5.62 -1.12 12.28
N SER A 21 -5.60 -1.04 13.61
CA SER A 21 -5.11 0.14 14.32
C SER A 21 -3.68 0.40 13.84
N GLN A 22 -3.46 1.57 13.23
CA GLN A 22 -2.18 1.95 12.62
C GLN A 22 -1.06 2.26 13.63
N ASN A 23 -1.20 1.84 14.87
CA ASN A 23 -0.19 2.01 15.93
C ASN A 23 0.71 0.77 16.12
N ASP A 24 0.60 -0.24 15.27
CA ASP A 24 1.43 -1.42 15.38
C ASP A 24 2.84 -1.12 14.88
N THR A 25 3.74 -0.86 15.81
CA THR A 25 5.18 -0.79 15.54
C THR A 25 5.70 -2.21 15.32
N TRP A 26 5.82 -2.61 14.05
CA TRP A 26 6.43 -3.87 13.68
C TRP A 26 7.93 -3.83 13.93
N LEU A 27 8.47 -4.89 14.53
CA LEU A 27 9.91 -5.05 14.63
C LEU A 27 10.53 -5.33 13.24
N PRO A 28 11.83 -5.05 13.06
CA PRO A 28 12.53 -5.49 11.86
C PRO A 28 12.41 -7.01 11.70
N ASN A 29 12.04 -7.46 10.50
CA ASN A 29 11.85 -8.87 10.15
C ASN A 29 10.78 -9.61 10.98
N ASP A 30 9.77 -8.90 11.47
CA ASP A 30 8.66 -9.50 12.20
C ASP A 30 7.85 -10.41 11.27
N VAL A 31 7.85 -11.71 11.56
CA VAL A 31 7.18 -12.73 10.73
C VAL A 31 5.65 -12.68 10.82
N ASN A 32 5.11 -11.99 11.83
CA ASN A 32 3.67 -11.77 11.97
C ASN A 32 3.18 -10.53 11.21
N ARG A 33 4.11 -9.75 10.65
CA ARG A 33 3.74 -8.60 9.83
C ARG A 33 2.96 -9.06 8.61
N PRO A 34 1.82 -8.42 8.27
CA PRO A 34 1.03 -8.79 7.10
C PRO A 34 1.86 -8.77 5.81
N ILE A 35 1.77 -9.86 5.05
CA ILE A 35 2.43 -9.96 3.75
C ILE A 35 1.69 -9.07 2.75
N PRO A 36 2.39 -8.26 1.93
CA PRO A 36 1.75 -7.46 0.90
C PRO A 36 0.91 -8.31 -0.07
N THR A 37 -0.25 -7.78 -0.44
CA THR A 37 -1.11 -8.44 -1.45
C THR A 37 -0.36 -8.53 -2.79
N ALA A 38 -0.29 -9.72 -3.34
CA ALA A 38 0.27 -9.93 -4.67
C ALA A 38 -0.71 -9.41 -5.75
N ILE A 39 -0.20 -8.58 -6.66
CA ILE A 39 -0.92 -8.12 -7.84
C ILE A 39 -0.13 -8.49 -9.09
N THR A 40 -0.82 -8.70 -10.21
CA THR A 40 -0.17 -8.89 -11.50
C THR A 40 0.09 -7.51 -12.12
N PRO A 41 1.34 -7.16 -12.44
CA PRO A 41 1.62 -5.91 -13.15
C PRO A 41 1.03 -5.95 -14.57
N GLY A 42 0.80 -4.77 -15.16
CA GLY A 42 0.38 -4.66 -16.55
C GLY A 42 1.37 -5.31 -17.52
N ALA A 43 0.87 -5.85 -18.62
CA ALA A 43 1.67 -6.62 -19.60
C ALA A 43 2.70 -5.76 -20.37
N ALA A 44 2.58 -4.43 -20.35
CA ALA A 44 3.47 -3.48 -21.00
C ALA A 44 3.52 -2.17 -20.21
N PRO A 45 4.51 -1.28 -20.44
CA PRO A 45 4.51 0.05 -19.86
C PRO A 45 3.18 0.79 -20.12
N GLY A 46 2.61 1.37 -19.07
CA GLY A 46 1.31 2.06 -19.11
C GLY A 46 0.09 1.14 -19.08
N ALA A 47 0.23 -0.17 -19.20
CA ALA A 47 -0.90 -1.09 -19.07
C ALA A 47 -1.36 -1.22 -17.61
N ALA A 48 -2.67 -1.39 -17.42
CA ALA A 48 -3.31 -1.48 -16.12
C ALA A 48 -2.88 -2.74 -15.34
N PRO A 49 -2.49 -2.64 -14.07
CA PRO A 49 -2.27 -3.80 -13.19
C PRO A 49 -3.62 -4.45 -12.79
N SER A 50 -3.56 -5.65 -12.21
CA SER A 50 -4.76 -6.45 -11.90
C SER A 50 -5.71 -5.85 -10.87
N ASP A 51 -5.24 -4.89 -10.05
CA ASP A 51 -6.03 -4.17 -9.05
C ASP A 51 -6.48 -2.77 -9.53
N ALA A 52 -6.25 -2.45 -10.80
CA ALA A 52 -6.68 -1.19 -11.38
C ALA A 52 -8.19 -1.17 -11.67
N ILE A 53 -8.78 -0.02 -11.45
CA ILE A 53 -10.12 0.34 -11.91
C ILE A 53 -9.96 1.01 -13.26
N ILE A 54 -10.56 0.42 -14.29
CA ILE A 54 -10.48 0.96 -15.64
C ILE A 54 -11.49 2.11 -15.76
N LEU A 55 -11.00 3.29 -16.07
CA LEU A 55 -11.82 4.47 -16.31
C LEU A 55 -12.09 4.68 -17.80
N PHE A 56 -11.19 4.18 -18.68
CA PHE A 56 -11.42 4.13 -20.12
C PHE A 56 -10.47 3.13 -20.80
N ASP A 57 -11.02 2.20 -21.56
CA ASP A 57 -10.30 1.14 -22.28
C ASP A 57 -10.44 1.23 -23.81
N GLY A 58 -10.91 2.36 -24.32
CA GLY A 58 -11.13 2.58 -25.75
C GLY A 58 -12.55 2.37 -26.23
N LYS A 59 -13.51 2.01 -25.37
CA LYS A 59 -14.86 1.61 -25.78
C LYS A 59 -15.92 2.68 -25.53
N ASP A 60 -16.09 3.11 -24.27
CA ASP A 60 -17.18 4.01 -23.88
C ASP A 60 -16.79 4.88 -22.67
N LEU A 61 -17.63 5.86 -22.37
CA LEU A 61 -17.49 6.76 -21.24
C LEU A 61 -18.36 6.38 -20.03
N SER A 62 -18.72 5.12 -19.88
CA SER A 62 -19.62 4.63 -18.82
C SER A 62 -19.13 4.93 -17.40
N ALA A 63 -17.80 5.09 -17.19
CA ALA A 63 -17.21 5.50 -15.92
C ALA A 63 -17.29 7.02 -15.66
N TRP A 64 -17.70 7.81 -16.65
CA TRP A 64 -17.70 9.27 -16.61
C TRP A 64 -19.11 9.85 -16.68
N GLN A 65 -19.26 11.08 -16.21
CA GLN A 65 -20.48 11.88 -16.31
C GLN A 65 -20.14 13.36 -16.46
N ALA A 66 -21.08 14.13 -17.03
CA ALA A 66 -21.03 15.58 -17.06
C ALA A 66 -21.39 16.18 -15.69
N ALA A 67 -21.19 17.49 -15.52
CA ALA A 67 -21.47 18.18 -14.24
C ALA A 67 -22.91 18.09 -13.76
N ASP A 68 -23.86 17.89 -14.66
CA ASP A 68 -25.27 17.70 -14.38
C ASP A 68 -25.69 16.25 -14.09
N GLY A 69 -24.70 15.33 -14.06
CA GLY A 69 -24.90 13.89 -13.81
C GLY A 69 -25.36 13.11 -15.04
N ASN A 70 -25.55 13.75 -16.20
CA ASN A 70 -25.88 13.08 -17.45
C ASN A 70 -24.64 12.49 -18.13
N ASP A 71 -24.84 11.70 -19.18
CA ASP A 71 -23.74 11.18 -19.98
C ASP A 71 -22.93 12.32 -20.63
N PRO A 72 -21.60 12.19 -20.70
CA PRO A 72 -20.75 13.20 -21.32
C PRO A 72 -21.07 13.38 -22.81
N LYS A 73 -20.95 14.60 -23.29
CA LYS A 73 -21.06 14.92 -24.73
C LYS A 73 -19.74 14.72 -25.49
N TRP A 74 -18.66 14.38 -24.79
CA TRP A 74 -17.38 14.05 -25.39
C TRP A 74 -17.51 12.76 -26.22
N LYS A 75 -16.71 12.62 -27.26
CA LYS A 75 -16.89 11.56 -28.26
C LYS A 75 -15.78 10.53 -28.17
N VAL A 76 -16.14 9.27 -28.34
CA VAL A 76 -15.15 8.19 -28.53
C VAL A 76 -14.79 8.12 -30.02
N VAL A 77 -13.51 8.26 -30.32
CA VAL A 77 -12.93 8.27 -31.67
C VAL A 77 -11.63 7.47 -31.67
N ASP A 78 -11.51 6.46 -32.49
CA ASP A 78 -10.31 5.65 -32.72
C ASP A 78 -9.65 5.13 -31.42
N GLY A 79 -10.46 4.63 -30.48
CA GLY A 79 -9.98 4.07 -29.21
C GLY A 79 -9.54 5.13 -28.17
N ALA A 80 -9.81 6.40 -28.43
CA ALA A 80 -9.65 7.51 -27.52
C ALA A 80 -10.99 8.22 -27.33
N PHE A 81 -11.12 9.05 -26.31
CA PHE A 81 -12.22 10.01 -26.24
C PHE A 81 -11.69 11.44 -26.37
N GLU A 82 -12.48 12.30 -27.01
CA GLU A 82 -12.10 13.65 -27.38
C GLU A 82 -13.04 14.66 -26.73
N ILE A 83 -12.45 15.73 -26.20
CA ILE A 83 -13.20 16.88 -25.71
C ILE A 83 -14.08 17.41 -26.81
N ALA A 84 -15.39 17.57 -26.55
CA ALA A 84 -16.29 18.38 -27.36
C ALA A 84 -16.29 19.80 -26.80
N PRO A 85 -15.59 20.75 -27.43
CA PRO A 85 -15.38 22.08 -26.89
C PRO A 85 -16.68 22.82 -26.55
N GLY A 86 -16.73 23.42 -25.34
CA GLY A 86 -17.88 24.15 -24.84
C GLY A 86 -19.01 23.28 -24.24
N THR A 87 -18.78 21.98 -24.08
CA THR A 87 -19.76 21.09 -23.41
C THR A 87 -19.52 20.91 -21.92
N GLY A 88 -18.41 21.45 -21.41
CA GLY A 88 -18.03 21.43 -20.01
C GLY A 88 -17.16 20.25 -19.61
N ASN A 89 -16.66 20.32 -18.40
CA ASN A 89 -15.83 19.30 -17.78
C ASN A 89 -16.60 17.99 -17.60
N ILE A 90 -15.87 16.89 -17.61
CA ILE A 90 -16.41 15.59 -17.21
C ILE A 90 -15.70 15.11 -15.94
N HIS A 91 -16.36 14.25 -15.17
CA HIS A 91 -15.78 13.68 -13.97
C HIS A 91 -16.18 12.21 -13.81
N THR A 92 -15.36 11.47 -13.07
CA THR A 92 -15.66 10.07 -12.80
C THR A 92 -16.92 9.93 -11.95
N LYS A 93 -17.75 8.91 -12.22
CA LYS A 93 -18.89 8.57 -11.37
C LYS A 93 -18.45 8.11 -9.98
N GLN A 94 -17.29 7.42 -9.91
CA GLN A 94 -16.67 7.00 -8.65
C GLN A 94 -15.75 8.10 -8.12
N ALA A 95 -15.74 8.28 -6.80
CA ALA A 95 -14.87 9.20 -6.10
C ALA A 95 -13.59 8.48 -5.60
N PHE A 96 -12.45 9.19 -5.62
CA PHE A 96 -11.13 8.70 -5.24
C PHE A 96 -10.47 9.65 -4.24
N GLY A 97 -9.66 9.07 -3.35
CA GLY A 97 -8.77 9.78 -2.44
C GLY A 97 -7.32 9.50 -2.82
N ASP A 98 -6.57 8.84 -1.92
CA ASP A 98 -5.21 8.38 -2.22
C ASP A 98 -5.22 7.42 -3.41
N CYS A 99 -4.48 7.74 -4.46
CA CYS A 99 -4.52 6.94 -5.68
C CYS A 99 -3.21 7.00 -6.47
N GLN A 100 -3.06 6.02 -7.35
CA GLN A 100 -2.18 6.05 -8.50
C GLN A 100 -3.06 6.12 -9.74
N LEU A 101 -2.85 7.14 -10.57
CA LEU A 101 -3.57 7.38 -11.81
C LEU A 101 -2.60 7.30 -12.98
N HIS A 102 -2.97 6.53 -14.00
CA HIS A 102 -2.37 6.59 -15.32
C HIS A 102 -3.36 7.15 -16.32
N ILE A 103 -2.92 8.08 -17.16
CA ILE A 103 -3.74 8.70 -18.20
C ILE A 103 -2.88 9.12 -19.37
N GLU A 104 -3.23 8.68 -20.57
CA GLU A 104 -2.60 9.15 -21.79
C GLU A 104 -3.45 10.24 -22.45
N TRP A 105 -2.80 11.28 -22.98
CA TRP A 105 -3.46 12.39 -23.61
C TRP A 105 -2.69 12.86 -24.86
N LYS A 106 -3.39 13.55 -25.74
CA LYS A 106 -2.82 14.07 -26.99
C LYS A 106 -3.50 15.36 -27.39
N GLU A 107 -2.71 16.38 -27.67
CA GLU A 107 -3.17 17.65 -28.18
C GLU A 107 -3.54 17.54 -29.65
N PRO A 108 -4.43 18.43 -30.17
CA PRO A 108 -4.78 18.42 -31.58
C PRO A 108 -3.57 18.75 -32.46
N SER A 109 -3.50 18.07 -33.61
CA SER A 109 -2.52 18.39 -34.68
C SER A 109 -3.24 18.63 -36.00
N PRO A 110 -2.92 19.71 -36.73
CA PRO A 110 -1.92 20.72 -36.43
C PRO A 110 -2.29 21.56 -35.20
N ALA A 111 -1.27 21.97 -34.43
CA ALA A 111 -1.44 22.83 -33.27
C ALA A 111 -2.10 24.17 -33.62
N LYS A 112 -3.03 24.61 -32.76
CA LYS A 112 -3.74 25.90 -32.92
C LYS A 112 -3.64 26.69 -31.63
N GLY A 113 -3.53 28.02 -31.78
CA GLY A 113 -3.41 28.93 -30.63
C GLY A 113 -1.97 29.09 -30.14
N MET A 114 -1.82 29.82 -29.06
CA MET A 114 -0.57 30.08 -28.36
C MET A 114 -0.85 30.17 -26.85
N ASP A 115 0.21 30.09 -26.05
CA ASP A 115 0.11 30.21 -24.60
C ASP A 115 -0.96 29.24 -24.02
N GLN A 116 -1.79 29.67 -23.12
CA GLN A 116 -2.84 28.88 -22.49
C GLN A 116 -4.03 28.52 -23.40
N SER A 117 -4.08 29.07 -24.65
CA SER A 117 -5.10 28.68 -25.62
C SER A 117 -4.71 27.53 -26.54
N ARG A 118 -3.52 26.91 -26.31
CA ARG A 118 -2.97 25.92 -27.23
C ARG A 118 -3.04 24.50 -26.60
N GLY A 119 -3.99 23.71 -27.07
CA GLY A 119 -4.14 22.32 -26.60
C GLY A 119 -4.32 22.18 -25.08
N ASN A 120 -5.05 23.13 -24.47
CA ASN A 120 -5.21 23.22 -23.04
C ASN A 120 -6.32 22.29 -22.53
N SER A 121 -6.03 21.64 -21.43
CA SER A 121 -6.93 20.88 -20.56
C SER A 121 -6.29 20.73 -19.17
N GLY A 122 -6.90 19.97 -18.27
CA GLY A 122 -6.37 19.68 -16.93
C GLY A 122 -6.86 18.34 -16.40
N VAL A 123 -5.99 17.67 -15.66
CA VAL A 123 -6.33 16.48 -14.87
C VAL A 123 -6.48 16.92 -13.42
N MET A 124 -7.71 16.95 -12.93
CA MET A 124 -8.03 17.44 -11.58
C MET A 124 -8.22 16.29 -10.61
N LEU A 125 -7.25 16.10 -9.72
CA LEU A 125 -7.31 15.16 -8.62
C LEU A 125 -8.27 15.68 -7.56
N MET A 126 -9.20 14.83 -7.08
CA MET A 126 -10.29 15.24 -6.18
C MET A 126 -11.06 16.47 -6.70
N SER A 127 -11.18 16.66 -8.03
CA SER A 127 -11.80 17.84 -8.66
C SER A 127 -11.25 19.19 -8.20
N SER A 128 -10.07 19.23 -7.57
CA SER A 128 -9.54 20.43 -6.90
C SER A 128 -8.06 20.69 -7.17
N PHE A 129 -7.27 19.66 -7.47
CA PHE A 129 -5.82 19.78 -7.65
C PHE A 129 -5.47 19.46 -9.09
N GLU A 130 -5.27 20.50 -9.89
CA GLU A 130 -5.03 20.39 -11.33
C GLU A 130 -3.57 20.09 -11.63
N ILE A 131 -3.33 19.03 -12.41
CA ILE A 131 -2.09 18.78 -13.13
C ILE A 131 -2.34 19.23 -14.56
N GLN A 132 -1.59 20.25 -14.96
CA GLN A 132 -1.81 20.95 -16.24
C GLN A 132 -1.56 20.06 -17.44
N VAL A 133 -2.46 20.13 -18.41
CA VAL A 133 -2.35 19.58 -19.76
C VAL A 133 -2.26 20.75 -20.73
N LEU A 134 -1.15 20.84 -21.47
CA LEU A 134 -0.90 21.93 -22.41
C LEU A 134 0.04 21.46 -23.51
N ASP A 135 -0.18 21.89 -24.74
CA ASP A 135 0.78 21.74 -25.82
C ASP A 135 2.01 22.61 -25.57
N MET A 136 3.15 21.99 -25.30
CA MET A 136 4.41 22.67 -24.99
C MET A 136 5.40 22.72 -26.18
N ASP A 137 5.06 22.10 -27.33
CA ASP A 137 5.95 22.05 -28.50
C ASP A 137 6.11 23.44 -29.17
N GLY A 138 7.21 24.10 -28.83
CA GLY A 138 7.46 25.49 -29.30
C GLY A 138 6.49 26.52 -28.71
N ASN A 139 5.70 26.20 -27.74
CA ASN A 139 4.78 27.08 -27.03
C ASN A 139 5.46 27.73 -25.82
N LYS A 140 5.16 29.01 -25.58
CA LYS A 140 5.65 29.75 -24.41
C LYS A 140 4.47 30.14 -23.54
N THR A 141 4.60 29.86 -22.25
CA THR A 141 3.62 30.21 -21.22
C THR A 141 4.33 30.49 -19.88
N TYR A 142 3.59 30.93 -18.88
CA TYR A 142 4.14 31.08 -17.53
C TYR A 142 4.51 29.68 -16.93
N ALA A 143 5.53 29.68 -16.08
CA ALA A 143 6.19 28.43 -15.69
C ALA A 143 5.25 27.42 -14.98
N ASP A 144 4.35 27.89 -14.12
CA ASP A 144 3.40 27.07 -13.35
C ASP A 144 2.08 26.78 -14.09
N GLY A 145 1.98 27.18 -15.38
CA GLY A 145 0.90 26.82 -16.31
C GLY A 145 1.35 25.89 -17.43
N GLY A 146 2.58 25.35 -17.39
CA GLY A 146 3.07 24.37 -18.36
C GLY A 146 2.63 22.94 -18.01
N ALA A 147 2.65 22.04 -19.01
CA ALA A 147 2.30 20.64 -18.82
C ALA A 147 3.14 20.00 -17.70
N GLY A 148 2.47 19.28 -16.78
CA GLY A 148 3.07 18.69 -15.58
C GLY A 148 3.19 19.65 -14.39
N GLY A 149 2.83 20.92 -14.54
CA GLY A 149 2.71 21.87 -13.43
C GLY A 149 1.51 21.56 -12.53
N ILE A 150 1.62 21.85 -11.24
CA ILE A 150 0.48 22.05 -10.36
C ILE A 150 -0.01 23.46 -10.59
N TYR A 151 -1.10 23.60 -11.33
CA TYR A 151 -1.53 24.85 -11.95
C TYR A 151 -1.55 26.05 -11.00
N GLY A 152 -0.87 27.13 -11.39
CA GLY A 152 -0.80 28.38 -10.61
C GLY A 152 0.00 28.28 -9.31
N GLN A 153 0.63 27.15 -9.02
CA GLN A 153 1.36 26.94 -7.74
C GLN A 153 2.81 26.50 -7.95
N TYR A 154 3.03 25.42 -8.71
CA TYR A 154 4.36 24.85 -8.90
C TYR A 154 4.62 24.50 -10.35
N PRO A 155 5.69 25.01 -10.96
CA PRO A 155 6.10 24.60 -12.30
C PRO A 155 6.54 23.12 -12.28
N PRO A 156 6.54 22.43 -13.43
CA PRO A 156 7.20 21.16 -13.54
C PRO A 156 8.72 21.32 -13.33
N LEU A 157 9.36 20.29 -12.78
CA LEU A 157 10.83 20.28 -12.58
C LEU A 157 11.59 20.42 -13.90
N VAL A 158 11.04 19.86 -14.97
CA VAL A 158 11.57 19.94 -16.34
C VAL A 158 10.41 19.90 -17.35
N THR A 159 10.61 20.40 -18.56
CA THR A 159 9.67 20.21 -19.67
C THR A 159 9.96 18.86 -20.33
N ALA A 160 9.02 17.92 -20.22
CA ALA A 160 9.17 16.56 -20.72
C ALA A 160 8.11 16.19 -21.78
N SER A 161 7.46 17.18 -22.39
CA SER A 161 6.45 16.97 -23.42
C SER A 161 7.08 16.51 -24.74
N ARG A 162 6.34 15.68 -25.48
CA ARG A 162 6.61 15.31 -26.86
C ARG A 162 6.07 16.38 -27.80
N LYS A 163 6.19 16.16 -29.10
CA LYS A 163 5.67 17.09 -30.14
C LYS A 163 4.14 17.12 -30.16
N SER A 164 3.59 18.24 -30.60
CA SER A 164 2.13 18.37 -30.80
C SER A 164 1.55 17.23 -31.62
N GLY A 165 0.49 16.64 -31.14
CA GLY A 165 -0.18 15.48 -31.76
C GLY A 165 0.45 14.12 -31.48
N GLU A 166 1.52 14.04 -30.69
CA GLU A 166 2.03 12.78 -30.15
C GLU A 166 1.33 12.46 -28.81
N TRP A 167 1.18 11.18 -28.51
CA TRP A 167 0.64 10.74 -27.24
C TRP A 167 1.61 11.02 -26.08
N GLN A 168 1.12 11.72 -25.09
CA GLN A 168 1.75 11.99 -23.81
C GLN A 168 1.19 11.01 -22.77
N ALA A 169 1.92 10.71 -21.69
CA ALA A 169 1.45 9.89 -20.59
C ALA A 169 1.77 10.55 -19.24
N TYR A 170 0.78 10.61 -18.38
CA TYR A 170 0.96 10.89 -16.96
C TYR A 170 0.87 9.62 -16.15
N ASP A 171 1.84 9.45 -15.24
CA ASP A 171 1.76 8.56 -14.09
C ASP A 171 1.78 9.43 -12.83
N ILE A 172 0.66 9.47 -12.11
CA ILE A 172 0.46 10.37 -10.97
C ILE A 172 0.22 9.56 -9.71
N ILE A 173 0.98 9.83 -8.65
CA ILE A 173 0.73 9.34 -7.29
C ILE A 173 0.19 10.53 -6.50
N PHE A 174 -1.02 10.39 -6.01
CA PHE A 174 -1.70 11.42 -5.24
C PHE A 174 -1.98 10.93 -3.82
N ARG A 175 -1.69 11.80 -2.85
CA ARG A 175 -2.10 11.66 -1.45
C ARG A 175 -3.03 12.80 -1.10
N ARG A 176 -4.22 12.48 -0.62
CA ARG A 176 -5.23 13.47 -0.23
C ARG A 176 -4.79 14.30 0.97
N PRO A 177 -5.30 15.51 1.16
CA PRO A 177 -5.14 16.24 2.42
C PRO A 177 -5.87 15.49 3.54
N ARG A 178 -5.37 15.63 4.76
CA ARG A 178 -5.98 15.05 5.96
C ARG A 178 -6.23 16.12 7.00
N PHE A 179 -7.36 16.01 7.67
CA PHE A 179 -7.82 16.94 8.69
C PHE A 179 -8.10 16.20 9.98
N ASP A 180 -7.96 16.89 11.11
CA ASP A 180 -8.44 16.40 12.40
C ASP A 180 -9.97 16.56 12.54
N GLU A 181 -10.52 16.05 13.65
CA GLU A 181 -11.96 16.15 13.95
C GLU A 181 -12.46 17.59 14.09
N SER A 182 -11.56 18.54 14.35
CA SER A 182 -11.86 19.98 14.45
C SER A 182 -11.77 20.69 13.09
N GLY A 183 -11.38 19.98 12.03
CA GLY A 183 -11.20 20.53 10.69
C GLY A 183 -9.86 21.22 10.44
N HIS A 184 -8.87 21.08 11.33
CA HIS A 184 -7.54 21.60 11.08
C HIS A 184 -6.76 20.67 10.17
N LEU A 185 -5.99 21.24 9.24
CA LEU A 185 -5.15 20.48 8.32
C LEU A 185 -4.02 19.76 9.10
N ILE A 186 -4.01 18.43 9.06
CA ILE A 186 -2.93 17.59 9.64
C ILE A 186 -1.81 17.43 8.61
N THR A 187 -2.17 17.05 7.37
CA THR A 187 -1.22 16.90 6.27
C THR A 187 -1.80 17.48 5.00
N PRO A 188 -1.03 18.29 4.25
CA PRO A 188 -1.46 18.76 2.93
C PRO A 188 -1.55 17.61 1.93
N ALA A 189 -2.22 17.83 0.81
CA ALA A 189 -2.12 16.94 -0.33
C ALA A 189 -0.65 16.79 -0.79
N ARG A 190 -0.34 15.67 -1.44
CA ARG A 190 0.97 15.40 -2.03
C ARG A 190 0.82 14.86 -3.43
N VAL A 191 1.64 15.36 -4.33
CA VAL A 191 1.65 14.97 -5.74
C VAL A 191 3.06 14.54 -6.14
N THR A 192 3.18 13.33 -6.66
CA THR A 192 4.33 12.91 -7.46
C THR A 192 3.80 12.61 -8.86
N ALA A 193 4.37 13.23 -9.88
CA ALA A 193 3.93 13.06 -11.26
C ALA A 193 5.11 12.84 -12.20
N LEU A 194 4.96 11.86 -13.09
CA LEU A 194 5.84 11.63 -14.21
C LEU A 194 5.10 12.00 -15.51
N LEU A 195 5.76 12.74 -16.37
CA LEU A 195 5.31 13.02 -17.74
C LEU A 195 6.22 12.25 -18.70
N ASN A 196 5.67 11.32 -19.46
CA ASN A 196 6.42 10.46 -20.40
C ASN A 196 7.57 9.68 -19.71
N GLY A 197 7.36 9.28 -18.44
CA GLY A 197 8.37 8.58 -17.63
C GLY A 197 9.42 9.49 -16.96
N VAL A 198 9.34 10.81 -17.17
CA VAL A 198 10.24 11.80 -16.56
C VAL A 198 9.56 12.45 -15.35
N LEU A 199 10.25 12.50 -14.21
CA LEU A 199 9.73 13.12 -12.99
C LEU A 199 9.54 14.64 -13.19
N VAL A 200 8.30 15.11 -13.03
CA VAL A 200 7.93 16.53 -13.17
C VAL A 200 7.41 17.14 -11.87
N GLN A 201 6.92 16.33 -10.93
CA GLN A 201 6.57 16.73 -9.56
C GLN A 201 7.08 15.66 -8.59
N ASP A 202 7.84 16.06 -7.58
CA ASP A 202 8.43 15.16 -6.58
C ASP A 202 7.83 15.41 -5.20
N ASN A 203 6.84 14.60 -4.83
CA ASN A 203 6.16 14.70 -3.52
C ASN A 203 5.76 16.14 -3.15
N THR A 204 5.41 16.93 -4.16
CA THR A 204 5.10 18.36 -4.02
C THR A 204 3.81 18.54 -3.22
N ALA A 205 3.80 19.50 -2.29
CA ALA A 205 2.63 19.83 -1.47
C ALA A 205 1.93 21.08 -2.04
N PRO A 206 0.78 20.95 -2.72
CA PRO A 206 -0.04 22.11 -3.05
C PRO A 206 -0.36 22.93 -1.80
N THR A 207 -0.53 24.23 -1.96
CA THR A 207 -0.90 25.12 -0.84
C THR A 207 -2.40 25.15 -0.55
N GLY A 208 -3.18 24.43 -1.35
CA GLY A 208 -4.65 24.30 -1.35
C GLY A 208 -5.13 23.94 -2.73
N PRO A 209 -6.44 24.00 -3.03
CA PRO A 209 -7.00 23.84 -4.38
C PRO A 209 -6.31 24.76 -5.39
N THR A 210 -6.15 24.27 -6.61
CA THR A 210 -5.62 25.09 -7.72
C THR A 210 -6.67 26.06 -8.23
N ALA A 211 -6.27 27.30 -8.54
CA ALA A 211 -7.15 28.31 -9.09
C ALA A 211 -6.37 29.31 -9.95
N PHE A 212 -7.06 29.99 -10.86
CA PHE A 212 -6.48 31.05 -11.67
C PHE A 212 -6.24 32.32 -10.85
N HIS A 213 -5.00 32.76 -10.73
CA HIS A 213 -4.57 33.94 -9.97
C HIS A 213 -4.98 33.96 -8.49
N ASP A 214 -5.24 32.80 -7.90
CA ASP A 214 -5.64 32.66 -6.50
C ASP A 214 -4.98 31.44 -5.84
N ARG A 215 -4.95 31.41 -4.52
CA ARG A 215 -4.48 30.31 -3.69
C ARG A 215 -5.48 30.04 -2.58
N PRO A 216 -6.61 29.40 -2.89
CA PRO A 216 -7.61 29.05 -1.89
C PRO A 216 -7.00 28.21 -0.77
N PRO A 217 -7.38 28.42 0.49
CA PRO A 217 -6.91 27.60 1.59
C PRO A 217 -7.50 26.20 1.52
N TYR A 218 -6.84 25.25 2.19
CA TYR A 218 -7.43 23.96 2.45
C TYR A 218 -8.70 24.11 3.30
N LEU A 219 -9.75 23.41 2.90
CA LEU A 219 -10.97 23.29 3.67
C LEU A 219 -11.28 21.80 3.92
N PRO A 220 -11.76 21.43 5.11
CA PRO A 220 -12.18 20.08 5.40
C PRO A 220 -13.33 19.67 4.49
N GLY A 221 -13.34 18.40 4.10
CA GLY A 221 -14.36 17.85 3.20
C GLY A 221 -14.28 16.32 3.17
N PRO A 222 -15.06 15.67 2.31
CA PRO A 222 -15.00 14.24 2.12
C PRO A 222 -13.60 13.73 1.76
N ASP A 223 -13.28 12.52 2.20
CA ASP A 223 -12.01 11.84 1.93
C ASP A 223 -11.81 11.46 0.45
N LYS A 224 -12.86 11.50 -0.33
CA LYS A 224 -12.87 11.11 -1.75
C LYS A 224 -13.72 12.07 -2.55
N TYR A 225 -13.21 12.46 -3.70
CA TYR A 225 -13.92 13.21 -4.73
C TYR A 225 -13.65 12.61 -6.11
N PRO A 226 -14.49 12.90 -7.13
CA PRO A 226 -14.21 12.49 -8.50
C PRO A 226 -12.88 13.01 -9.03
N ILE A 227 -12.29 12.29 -9.98
CA ILE A 227 -11.29 12.83 -10.90
C ILE A 227 -12.05 13.60 -11.98
N SER A 228 -11.58 14.81 -12.33
CA SER A 228 -12.20 15.60 -13.38
C SER A 228 -11.21 15.88 -14.52
N LEU A 229 -11.74 15.98 -15.73
CA LEU A 229 -11.00 16.42 -16.91
C LEU A 229 -11.62 17.73 -17.42
N GLN A 230 -10.76 18.69 -17.70
CA GLN A 230 -11.19 20.04 -18.05
C GLN A 230 -11.47 20.18 -19.54
N ASP A 231 -12.61 20.80 -19.89
CA ASP A 231 -12.88 21.37 -21.19
C ASP A 231 -12.42 22.85 -21.19
N HIS A 232 -11.26 23.11 -21.80
CA HIS A 232 -10.74 24.47 -21.99
C HIS A 232 -10.87 24.94 -23.44
N GLY A 233 -11.75 24.33 -24.24
CA GLY A 233 -12.06 24.72 -25.59
C GLY A 233 -11.15 24.14 -26.68
N ALA A 234 -10.20 23.27 -26.32
CA ALA A 234 -9.37 22.52 -27.26
C ALA A 234 -9.82 21.05 -27.35
N PRO A 235 -9.86 20.43 -28.54
CA PRO A 235 -10.25 19.03 -28.69
C PRO A 235 -9.08 18.09 -28.33
N VAL A 236 -8.66 18.11 -27.06
CA VAL A 236 -7.66 17.18 -26.51
C VAL A 236 -8.27 15.79 -26.45
N GLN A 237 -7.48 14.79 -26.79
CA GLN A 237 -7.88 13.39 -26.74
C GLN A 237 -7.25 12.71 -25.54
N TYR A 238 -7.99 11.73 -24.97
CA TYR A 238 -7.54 10.88 -23.85
C TYR A 238 -7.75 9.42 -24.18
N ARG A 239 -6.86 8.56 -23.69
CA ARG A 239 -6.98 7.08 -23.78
C ARG A 239 -6.26 6.40 -22.62
N ASN A 240 -6.42 5.09 -22.51
CA ASN A 240 -5.74 4.26 -21.55
C ASN A 240 -5.76 4.88 -20.14
N VAL A 241 -6.98 5.10 -19.60
CA VAL A 241 -7.16 5.74 -18.31
C VAL A 241 -7.52 4.71 -17.27
N TRP A 242 -6.64 4.53 -16.29
CA TRP A 242 -6.89 3.65 -15.16
C TRP A 242 -6.39 4.25 -13.85
N ILE A 243 -7.01 3.84 -12.76
CA ILE A 243 -6.69 4.30 -11.42
C ILE A 243 -6.69 3.12 -10.45
N ARG A 244 -5.84 3.17 -9.45
CA ARG A 244 -5.90 2.24 -8.32
C ARG A 244 -5.88 3.01 -7.01
N ASN A 245 -6.65 2.52 -6.03
CA ASN A 245 -6.63 3.08 -4.70
C ASN A 245 -5.31 2.71 -4.00
N LEU A 246 -4.73 3.66 -3.31
CA LEU A 246 -3.60 3.41 -2.44
C LEU A 246 -4.07 3.28 -1.00
N PRO A 247 -3.45 2.40 -0.20
CA PRO A 247 -3.71 2.36 1.24
C PRO A 247 -3.26 3.67 1.89
N ASP A 248 -3.77 3.96 3.06
CA ASP A 248 -3.27 5.08 3.86
C ASP A 248 -1.75 4.97 4.01
N PRO A 249 -1.04 6.11 4.05
CA PRO A 249 0.40 6.10 4.30
C PRO A 249 0.70 5.37 5.61
N VAL A 250 1.63 4.44 5.56
CA VAL A 250 2.13 3.80 6.78
C VAL A 250 2.77 4.89 7.64
N PRO A 251 2.40 5.02 8.92
CA PRO A 251 3.08 5.92 9.83
C PRO A 251 4.59 5.64 9.82
N THR A 252 5.40 6.67 10.03
CA THR A 252 6.84 6.48 10.18
C THR A 252 7.08 5.42 11.24
N LEU A 253 7.73 4.32 10.85
CA LEU A 253 8.10 3.30 11.81
C LEU A 253 9.01 3.95 12.84
N HIS A 254 8.52 4.11 14.06
CA HIS A 254 9.40 4.36 15.17
C HIS A 254 10.15 3.04 15.40
N TYR A 255 11.46 3.05 15.20
CA TYR A 255 12.30 1.95 15.65
C TYR A 255 12.10 1.86 17.17
N SER A 256 11.33 0.89 17.64
CA SER A 256 11.46 0.45 19.01
C SER A 256 12.85 -0.19 19.07
N SER A 257 13.78 0.42 19.80
CA SER A 257 14.94 -0.31 20.28
C SER A 257 14.43 -1.60 20.91
N ASP A 258 15.19 -2.71 20.81
CA ASP A 258 14.87 -3.98 21.50
C ASP A 258 14.91 -3.76 23.03
N VAL A 259 14.07 -2.86 23.54
CA VAL A 259 13.95 -2.56 24.96
C VAL A 259 13.06 -3.63 25.57
N PRO A 260 13.57 -4.40 26.55
CA PRO A 260 12.78 -5.39 27.24
C PRO A 260 11.52 -4.75 27.86
N ILE A 261 10.40 -5.46 27.74
CA ILE A 261 9.14 -5.12 28.40
C ILE A 261 8.86 -6.12 29.52
N ASP A 262 8.10 -5.72 30.53
CA ASP A 262 7.63 -6.65 31.56
C ASP A 262 6.33 -7.30 31.10
N ILE A 263 6.35 -8.64 30.92
CA ILE A 263 5.15 -9.47 30.75
C ILE A 263 4.93 -10.21 32.07
N PRO A 264 3.74 -10.20 32.66
CA PRO A 264 3.46 -10.99 33.85
C PRO A 264 3.78 -12.48 33.62
N SER A 265 4.43 -13.14 34.60
CA SER A 265 4.87 -14.54 34.46
C SER A 265 3.73 -15.51 34.14
N GLY A 266 2.51 -15.22 34.60
CA GLY A 266 1.30 -15.97 34.24
C GLY A 266 0.97 -15.90 32.74
N ASP A 267 1.23 -14.77 32.11
CA ASP A 267 1.00 -14.56 30.68
C ASP A 267 2.10 -15.17 29.81
N LEU A 268 3.31 -15.39 30.37
CA LEU A 268 4.39 -16.09 29.69
C LEU A 268 4.08 -17.59 29.51
N ALA A 269 3.22 -18.17 30.32
CA ALA A 269 2.85 -19.57 30.23
C ALA A 269 2.21 -19.97 28.88
N LYS A 270 1.57 -19.00 28.17
CA LYS A 270 0.98 -19.25 26.85
C LYS A 270 2.00 -19.64 25.78
N TYR A 271 3.26 -19.25 25.95
CA TYR A 271 4.37 -19.53 25.01
C TYR A 271 5.07 -20.87 25.34
N ALA A 272 4.93 -21.41 26.56
CA ALA A 272 5.53 -22.66 26.94
C ALA A 272 4.97 -23.81 26.11
N GLY A 273 5.81 -24.78 25.78
CA GLY A 273 5.42 -25.94 24.99
C GLY A 273 6.56 -26.49 24.13
N THR A 274 6.23 -27.51 23.32
CA THR A 274 7.16 -28.11 22.37
C THR A 274 6.82 -27.68 20.95
N TYR A 275 7.84 -27.32 20.19
CA TYR A 275 7.75 -26.82 18.83
C TYR A 275 8.63 -27.67 17.91
N ASN A 276 8.04 -28.37 16.94
CA ASN A 276 8.74 -29.25 16.02
C ASN A 276 9.33 -28.48 14.86
N VAL A 277 10.65 -28.56 14.69
CA VAL A 277 11.38 -27.98 13.56
C VAL A 277 11.27 -28.90 12.35
N ASP A 278 11.49 -30.19 12.57
CA ASP A 278 11.38 -31.27 11.61
C ASP A 278 11.01 -32.58 12.32
N GLU A 279 11.01 -33.71 11.61
CA GLU A 279 10.68 -35.05 12.18
C GLU A 279 11.64 -35.50 13.27
N ASN A 280 12.85 -34.94 13.34
CA ASN A 280 13.94 -35.38 14.21
C ASN A 280 14.40 -34.31 15.19
N SER A 281 13.84 -33.11 15.13
CA SER A 281 14.27 -32.00 16.00
C SER A 281 13.11 -31.16 16.49
N SER A 282 13.18 -30.76 17.74
CA SER A 282 12.20 -29.92 18.41
C SER A 282 12.86 -28.88 19.30
N ILE A 283 12.11 -27.84 19.61
CA ILE A 283 12.46 -26.78 20.57
C ILE A 283 11.44 -26.82 21.67
N THR A 284 11.90 -27.05 22.90
CA THR A 284 11.08 -26.90 24.10
C THR A 284 11.23 -25.48 24.64
N VAL A 285 10.12 -24.80 24.90
CA VAL A 285 10.04 -23.48 25.50
C VAL A 285 9.50 -23.61 26.91
N GLU A 286 10.21 -23.06 27.87
CA GLU A 286 9.85 -23.08 29.29
C GLU A 286 9.89 -21.66 29.87
N VAL A 287 8.98 -21.36 30.81
CA VAL A 287 9.01 -20.10 31.55
C VAL A 287 10.12 -20.12 32.58
N SER A 288 10.95 -19.09 32.60
CA SER A 288 12.03 -18.95 33.58
C SER A 288 12.09 -17.47 34.08
N GLY A 289 11.65 -17.28 35.31
CA GLY A 289 11.60 -15.93 35.90
C GLY A 289 10.71 -14.97 35.08
N LYS A 290 11.30 -13.89 34.57
CA LYS A 290 10.63 -12.87 33.76
C LYS A 290 10.75 -13.12 32.24
N GLY A 291 11.22 -14.27 31.82
CA GLY A 291 11.46 -14.61 30.42
C GLY A 291 11.20 -16.07 30.09
N LEU A 292 11.68 -16.47 28.93
CA LEU A 292 11.57 -17.84 28.42
C LEU A 292 12.96 -18.45 28.25
N MET A 293 13.06 -19.76 28.43
CA MET A 293 14.23 -20.54 28.05
C MET A 293 13.87 -21.48 26.90
N THR A 294 14.75 -21.66 25.96
CA THR A 294 14.58 -22.58 24.84
C THR A 294 15.62 -23.71 24.93
N ARG A 295 15.19 -24.93 24.71
CA ARG A 295 16.05 -26.10 24.63
C ARG A 295 15.79 -26.85 23.32
N ARG A 296 16.82 -26.94 22.46
CA ARG A 296 16.72 -27.76 21.26
C ARG A 296 17.03 -29.22 21.60
N GLN A 297 16.18 -30.13 21.12
CA GLN A 297 16.37 -31.58 21.20
C GLN A 297 16.46 -32.13 19.76
N SER A 298 17.33 -33.15 19.58
CA SER A 298 17.45 -33.88 18.31
C SER A 298 17.56 -35.35 18.62
N THR A 299 16.76 -36.18 17.95
CA THR A 299 16.77 -37.65 18.09
C THR A 299 17.93 -38.29 17.36
N ASN A 300 18.53 -37.62 16.39
CA ASN A 300 19.76 -38.05 15.71
C ASN A 300 20.96 -37.49 16.47
N GLY A 301 21.60 -38.25 17.32
CA GLY A 301 22.70 -37.89 18.23
C GLY A 301 23.99 -37.34 17.60
N ARG A 302 23.88 -36.50 16.56
CA ARG A 302 24.93 -35.64 16.00
C ARG A 302 24.56 -34.18 16.21
N GLY A 303 25.04 -33.64 17.33
CA GLY A 303 25.07 -32.19 17.51
C GLY A 303 25.74 -31.57 16.30
N GLY A 304 24.96 -30.73 15.54
CA GLY A 304 25.45 -30.06 14.36
C GLY A 304 26.59 -29.08 14.72
N ARG A 305 27.81 -29.47 14.49
CA ARG A 305 28.95 -28.55 14.36
C ARG A 305 28.93 -28.03 12.93
N GLY A 306 28.56 -26.76 12.79
CA GLY A 306 28.84 -25.97 11.60
C GLY A 306 30.33 -26.00 11.32
N GLY A 307 30.71 -26.47 10.14
CA GLY A 307 32.10 -26.70 9.76
C GLY A 307 32.93 -25.41 9.66
N ARG A 308 34.04 -25.38 10.39
CA ARG A 308 35.32 -24.82 9.98
C ARG A 308 36.37 -25.80 10.44
N GLY A 309 37.29 -26.18 9.53
CA GLY A 309 38.28 -27.20 9.70
C GLY A 309 39.06 -27.07 11.02
N GLN A 310 39.00 -28.09 11.83
CA GLN A 310 39.84 -28.28 13.00
C GLN A 310 41.00 -29.19 12.61
N ALA A 311 42.20 -28.71 12.91
CA ALA A 311 43.42 -29.51 12.86
C ALA A 311 43.26 -30.77 13.77
N PRO A 312 43.79 -31.93 13.38
CA PRO A 312 43.78 -33.12 14.21
C PRO A 312 44.73 -32.94 15.36
N ASN A 313 44.28 -33.27 16.59
CA ASN A 313 44.99 -33.27 17.87
C ASN A 313 44.90 -32.01 18.75
N ALA A 314 43.70 -31.75 19.27
CA ALA A 314 43.57 -31.07 20.56
C ALA A 314 42.76 -31.96 21.49
N PRO A 315 43.15 -32.15 22.80
CA PRO A 315 42.42 -32.93 23.77
C PRO A 315 41.02 -32.26 23.99
N ALA A 316 39.99 -33.07 24.08
CA ALA A 316 38.66 -32.60 24.43
C ALA A 316 38.70 -32.00 25.84
N ALA A 317 38.75 -30.68 25.92
CA ALA A 317 38.43 -30.02 27.19
C ALA A 317 36.94 -30.19 27.41
N ASP A 318 36.54 -30.69 28.60
CA ASP A 318 35.19 -30.67 29.15
C ASP A 318 34.71 -29.21 29.21
N ALA A 319 34.23 -28.73 28.09
CA ALA A 319 33.53 -27.43 28.04
C ALA A 319 32.18 -27.65 28.75
N ALA A 320 32.05 -27.07 29.94
CA ALA A 320 30.75 -26.97 30.59
C ALA A 320 29.67 -26.50 29.56
N PRO A 321 28.49 -27.12 29.57
CA PRO A 321 27.43 -26.72 28.65
C PRO A 321 27.20 -25.24 28.81
N MET A 322 27.32 -24.48 27.68
CA MET A 322 27.05 -23.06 27.70
C MET A 322 25.63 -22.82 28.22
N PRO A 323 25.45 -21.92 29.19
CA PRO A 323 24.13 -21.67 29.74
C PRO A 323 23.20 -21.22 28.60
N THR A 324 22.00 -21.81 28.59
CA THR A 324 20.97 -21.40 27.64
C THR A 324 20.55 -19.97 27.97
N PRO A 325 20.64 -19.04 27.02
CA PRO A 325 20.31 -17.64 27.30
C PRO A 325 18.84 -17.49 27.69
N LEU A 326 18.59 -16.61 28.65
CA LEU A 326 17.24 -16.18 28.99
C LEU A 326 16.74 -15.28 27.82
N LEU A 327 15.57 -15.59 27.31
CA LEU A 327 14.86 -14.79 26.31
C LEU A 327 13.95 -13.80 27.04
N VAL A 328 14.24 -12.51 26.92
CA VAL A 328 13.43 -11.43 27.50
C VAL A 328 12.47 -10.88 26.46
N PRO A 329 11.20 -10.60 26.83
CA PRO A 329 10.22 -10.07 25.88
C PRO A 329 10.56 -8.63 25.47
N ILE A 330 10.40 -8.33 24.19
CA ILE A 330 10.54 -6.99 23.61
C ILE A 330 9.22 -6.48 23.03
N ASN A 331 8.29 -7.37 22.75
CA ASN A 331 6.87 -7.12 22.53
C ASN A 331 6.07 -8.36 22.90
N GLU A 332 4.75 -8.36 22.63
CA GLU A 332 3.88 -9.48 23.01
C GLU A 332 4.35 -10.84 22.46
N ASP A 333 4.86 -10.89 21.21
CA ASP A 333 5.20 -12.16 20.57
C ASP A 333 6.70 -12.34 20.28
N SER A 334 7.55 -11.36 20.59
CA SER A 334 8.98 -11.42 20.29
C SER A 334 9.84 -11.29 21.52
N PHE A 335 10.87 -12.11 21.56
CA PHE A 335 11.82 -12.25 22.66
C PHE A 335 13.24 -12.21 22.12
N VAL A 336 14.17 -11.64 22.88
CA VAL A 336 15.61 -11.59 22.55
C VAL A 336 16.44 -12.21 23.65
N ALA A 337 17.60 -12.75 23.28
CA ALA A 337 18.53 -13.29 24.26
C ALA A 337 19.23 -12.17 25.03
N GLU A 338 19.21 -12.21 26.34
CA GLU A 338 19.64 -11.14 27.24
C GLU A 338 21.15 -10.76 27.12
N TRP A 339 22.01 -11.63 26.54
CA TRP A 339 23.45 -11.41 26.58
C TRP A 339 24.23 -11.77 25.29
N SER A 340 23.58 -12.10 24.20
CA SER A 340 24.32 -12.45 22.98
C SER A 340 24.61 -11.23 22.11
N GLY A 341 25.88 -10.94 21.89
CA GLY A 341 26.32 -9.90 20.93
C GLY A 341 25.86 -10.14 19.47
N ASN A 342 25.27 -11.30 19.17
CA ASN A 342 24.46 -11.61 18.00
C ASN A 342 23.04 -11.89 18.51
N ALA A 343 22.16 -10.91 18.38
CA ALA A 343 20.80 -10.99 18.87
C ALA A 343 20.05 -12.18 18.26
N SER A 344 19.99 -13.30 19.02
CA SER A 344 19.03 -14.36 18.70
C SER A 344 17.65 -13.88 19.11
N ARG A 345 16.74 -13.83 18.13
CA ARG A 345 15.34 -13.46 18.35
C ARG A 345 14.46 -14.68 18.19
N VAL A 346 13.47 -14.80 19.05
CA VAL A 346 12.39 -15.78 18.92
C VAL A 346 11.09 -15.01 18.78
N THR A 347 10.37 -15.23 17.68
CA THR A 347 9.04 -14.66 17.45
C THR A 347 8.01 -15.77 17.38
N PHE A 348 6.97 -15.70 18.19
CA PHE A 348 5.88 -16.66 18.17
C PHE A 348 4.87 -16.28 17.08
N THR A 349 4.43 -17.29 16.33
CA THR A 349 3.41 -17.12 15.27
C THR A 349 2.05 -17.48 15.80
N ARG A 350 0.99 -16.86 15.23
CA ARG A 350 -0.41 -17.08 15.60
C ARG A 350 -1.22 -17.56 14.40
N ASP A 351 -2.24 -18.35 14.69
CA ASP A 351 -3.25 -18.73 13.70
C ASP A 351 -4.34 -17.65 13.53
N SER A 352 -5.30 -17.91 12.66
CA SER A 352 -6.45 -17.01 12.41
C SER A 352 -7.37 -16.81 13.62
N LYS A 353 -7.21 -17.59 14.70
CA LYS A 353 -7.92 -17.46 15.97
C LYS A 353 -7.06 -16.80 17.05
N HIS A 354 -5.94 -16.18 16.65
CA HIS A 354 -4.94 -15.58 17.54
C HIS A 354 -4.28 -16.54 18.55
N GLN A 355 -4.33 -17.86 18.30
CA GLN A 355 -3.65 -18.85 19.13
C GLN A 355 -2.22 -19.05 18.64
N ILE A 356 -1.27 -19.22 19.59
CA ILE A 356 0.13 -19.51 19.25
C ILE A 356 0.19 -20.87 18.58
N ASN A 357 0.65 -20.93 17.33
CA ASN A 357 0.72 -22.14 16.52
C ASN A 357 2.15 -22.51 16.10
N GLY A 358 3.13 -21.67 16.39
CA GLY A 358 4.51 -21.90 16.04
C GLY A 358 5.46 -20.86 16.61
N LEU A 359 6.73 -20.98 16.24
CA LEU A 359 7.74 -19.96 16.48
C LEU A 359 8.77 -19.90 15.34
N VAL A 360 9.41 -18.75 15.21
CA VAL A 360 10.55 -18.53 14.34
C VAL A 360 11.73 -18.11 15.20
N MET A 361 12.83 -18.85 15.09
CA MET A 361 14.12 -18.43 15.67
C MET A 361 14.95 -17.76 14.59
N GLN A 362 15.38 -16.55 14.84
CA GLN A 362 16.34 -15.83 14.01
C GLN A 362 17.69 -15.82 14.70
N ASN A 363 18.75 -16.20 13.98
CA ASN A 363 20.12 -16.13 14.43
C ASN A 363 20.98 -15.52 13.31
N GLY A 364 21.23 -14.22 13.37
CA GLY A 364 21.76 -13.46 12.26
C GLY A 364 20.82 -13.55 11.05
N ASP A 365 21.33 -13.98 9.89
CA ASP A 365 20.56 -14.14 8.63
C ASP A 365 19.86 -15.52 8.52
N MET A 366 19.97 -16.38 9.52
CA MET A 366 19.36 -17.71 9.52
C MET A 366 18.02 -17.70 10.25
N PHE A 367 17.01 -18.33 9.64
CA PHE A 367 15.68 -18.49 10.19
C PHE A 367 15.34 -19.98 10.37
N PHE A 368 14.83 -20.35 11.53
CA PHE A 368 14.35 -21.69 11.84
C PHE A 368 12.87 -21.59 12.21
N TYR A 369 12.03 -22.29 11.47
CA TYR A 369 10.59 -22.33 11.70
C TYR A 369 10.25 -23.60 12.48
N ALA A 370 9.41 -23.49 13.52
CA ALA A 370 8.94 -24.63 14.28
C ALA A 370 7.43 -24.52 14.54
N LYS A 371 6.72 -25.63 14.33
CA LYS A 371 5.27 -25.72 14.59
C LYS A 371 5.01 -26.24 16.00
N ARG A 372 4.03 -25.67 16.68
CA ARG A 372 3.62 -26.13 18.02
C ARG A 372 3.04 -27.56 17.95
N SER A 373 3.53 -28.46 18.77
CA SER A 373 3.16 -29.88 18.74
C SER A 373 2.02 -30.25 19.69
N ASP A 374 1.74 -29.43 20.69
CA ASP A 374 0.75 -29.63 21.75
C ASP A 374 -0.64 -29.05 21.41
N GLN A 375 -0.85 -28.53 20.21
CA GLN A 375 -2.20 -28.27 19.69
C GLN A 375 -2.84 -29.61 19.32
N ALA A 376 -3.82 -30.06 20.12
CA ALA A 376 -4.63 -31.22 19.80
C ALA A 376 -5.18 -31.10 18.39
N ALA A 377 -4.98 -32.13 17.55
CA ALA A 377 -5.65 -32.23 16.26
C ALA A 377 -7.16 -32.03 16.50
N PRO A 378 -7.88 -31.27 15.64
CA PRO A 378 -9.32 -31.11 15.78
C PRO A 378 -9.92 -32.53 15.85
N THR A 379 -10.57 -32.87 16.95
CA THR A 379 -11.32 -34.11 17.12
C THR A 379 -12.30 -34.18 15.95
N ALA A 380 -12.08 -35.11 15.04
CA ALA A 380 -13.05 -35.46 14.02
C ALA A 380 -14.37 -35.73 14.72
N ALA A 381 -15.38 -34.90 14.42
CA ALA A 381 -16.73 -35.16 14.89
C ALA A 381 -17.17 -36.52 14.31
N ASN A 382 -17.20 -37.54 15.13
CA ASN A 382 -17.81 -38.83 14.81
C ASN A 382 -19.27 -38.58 14.47
N GLY A 383 -19.56 -38.57 13.17
CA GLY A 383 -20.92 -38.74 12.69
C GLY A 383 -21.42 -40.10 13.07
N GLN A 384 -22.21 -40.19 14.12
CA GLN A 384 -23.09 -41.33 14.30
C GLN A 384 -24.40 -41.04 13.59
N SER A 385 -24.57 -41.81 12.52
CA SER A 385 -25.87 -42.09 11.88
C SER A 385 -26.78 -42.81 12.86
N GLN A 386 -27.96 -42.30 13.09
CA GLN A 386 -29.24 -43.04 13.15
C GLN A 386 -30.34 -42.19 12.57
#